data_b328b58743de8075d75bac275fbaf3ea
#
_entry.id   b328b58743de8075d75bac275fbaf3ea
#
_cell.length_a   1.000
_cell.length_b   1.000
_cell.length_c   1.000
_cell.angle_alpha   90.00
_cell.angle_beta   90.00
_cell.angle_gamma   90.00
#
_symmetry.space_group_name_H-M   'P 1'
#
loop_
_entity.id
_entity.type
_entity.pdbx_description
1 polymer ?
#
loop_
_entity_poly.entity_id
_entity_poly.type
_entity_poly.pdbx_seq_one_letter_code
_entity_poly.pdbx_strand_id
1 'polypeptide(L)'
;MLTLNQLLLFLHTLSRNVYIFDMELDNSFIELIEKSIKQNWDRNALTDYKGITLQYKDVARKIEKMHILLQHAGIKPGDKIAVCGRNSANWTAVFLAIITYGGVAVPILHEFKPDNIHHIVNHSESRMLFAGDQIWENLNEASMPDIEGIIELKNFDLVVSRSEKLTYAREHLNEEFGNKYPCRFRAEQVSYRRENPEELAIINYTSGTTGYSKGVMLPYRAITSNIYHIHNKGGLKSGDRIVSMLPLGHIFGLVFDFLYGITVGAHIWFLTRMPSPKIIAESFAEIRPRIIACVPLIVEKIIKKNILPKVCNKLKLKTR
;
A
#
# COMPACT_ATOMS: atom_id res chain seq x y z
N MET A 1 31.93 15.98 6.23
CA MET A 1 32.47 14.86 5.42
C MET A 1 32.63 13.67 6.36
N LEU A 2 31.75 12.70 6.30
CA LEU A 2 31.98 11.42 6.98
C LEU A 2 33.07 10.69 6.20
N THR A 3 34.14 10.28 6.87
CA THR A 3 35.20 9.50 6.26
C THR A 3 34.68 8.11 5.88
N LEU A 4 35.30 7.47 4.88
CA LEU A 4 34.96 6.10 4.44
C LEU A 4 34.90 5.12 5.63
N ASN A 5 35.80 5.33 6.62
CA ASN A 5 35.82 4.54 7.87
C ASN A 5 34.59 4.78 8.75
N GLN A 6 34.03 5.99 8.79
CA GLN A 6 32.80 6.27 9.54
C GLN A 6 31.56 5.67 8.84
N LEU A 7 31.56 5.61 7.50
CA LEU A 7 30.52 4.92 6.73
C LEU A 7 30.61 3.41 6.89
N LEU A 8 31.82 2.85 6.89
CA LEU A 8 32.07 1.42 7.15
C LEU A 8 31.73 1.05 8.60
N LEU A 9 32.03 1.92 9.57
CA LEU A 9 31.66 1.73 10.96
C LEU A 9 30.12 1.76 11.15
N PHE A 10 29.43 2.65 10.44
CA PHE A 10 27.97 2.74 10.42
C PHE A 10 27.34 1.47 9.81
N LEU A 11 27.88 0.99 8.68
CA LEU A 11 27.46 -0.26 8.05
C LEU A 11 27.78 -1.49 8.91
N HIS A 12 28.91 -1.48 9.61
CA HIS A 12 29.31 -2.57 10.53
C HIS A 12 28.49 -2.59 11.80
N THR A 13 28.05 -1.42 12.28
CA THR A 13 27.11 -1.31 13.42
C THR A 13 25.72 -1.80 13.05
N LEU A 14 25.29 -1.59 11.81
CA LEU A 14 24.02 -2.14 11.27
C LEU A 14 24.06 -3.67 11.14
N SER A 15 25.23 -4.27 10.85
CA SER A 15 25.35 -5.73 10.69
C SER A 15 25.49 -6.50 12.01
N ARG A 16 25.86 -5.84 13.12
CA ARG A 16 26.07 -6.49 14.43
C ARG A 16 24.87 -6.46 15.36
N ASN A 17 23.83 -5.68 15.08
CA ASN A 17 22.62 -5.61 15.89
C ASN A 17 21.45 -6.35 15.24
N VAL A 18 21.67 -7.61 14.84
CA VAL A 18 20.56 -8.56 14.74
C VAL A 18 20.28 -9.02 16.18
N TYR A 19 19.67 -8.15 16.97
CA TYR A 19 18.96 -8.60 18.14
C TYR A 19 17.69 -9.27 17.63
N ILE A 20 17.64 -10.59 17.77
CA ILE A 20 16.37 -11.31 17.85
C ILE A 20 15.74 -10.79 19.14
N PHE A 21 14.95 -9.72 19.00
CA PHE A 21 14.05 -9.33 20.07
C PHE A 21 12.92 -10.36 20.06
N ASP A 22 12.86 -11.21 21.08
CA ASP A 22 11.62 -11.76 21.58
C ASP A 22 10.78 -10.59 22.08
N MET A 23 10.19 -9.86 21.12
CA MET A 23 9.11 -8.94 21.44
C MET A 23 7.84 -9.78 21.47
N GLU A 24 7.26 -9.92 22.64
CA GLU A 24 5.84 -10.18 22.76
C GLU A 24 5.15 -9.11 21.93
N LEU A 25 4.57 -9.54 20.82
CA LEU A 25 3.80 -8.68 19.91
C LEU A 25 2.46 -8.42 20.56
N ASP A 26 2.42 -7.51 21.55
CA ASP A 26 1.24 -7.21 22.36
C ASP A 26 0.05 -6.67 21.55
N ASN A 27 0.28 -6.17 20.32
CA ASN A 27 -0.77 -5.63 19.48
C ASN A 27 -0.75 -6.27 18.10
N SER A 28 -1.92 -6.64 17.59
CA SER A 28 -2.06 -7.11 16.24
C SER A 28 -1.83 -5.98 15.23
N PHE A 29 -1.38 -6.32 14.02
CA PHE A 29 -1.19 -5.34 12.94
C PHE A 29 -2.50 -4.61 12.60
N ILE A 30 -3.62 -5.34 12.57
CA ILE A 30 -4.95 -4.76 12.32
C ILE A 30 -5.35 -3.81 13.45
N GLU A 31 -4.99 -4.12 14.70
CA GLU A 31 -5.23 -3.22 15.82
C GLU A 31 -4.45 -1.90 15.70
N LEU A 32 -3.20 -1.93 15.22
CA LEU A 32 -2.44 -0.71 14.95
C LEU A 32 -3.13 0.17 13.91
N ILE A 33 -3.66 -0.43 12.83
CA ILE A 33 -4.42 0.29 11.80
C ILE A 33 -5.68 0.90 12.40
N GLU A 34 -6.47 0.11 13.14
CA GLU A 34 -7.71 0.57 13.75
C GLU A 34 -7.47 1.73 14.72
N LYS A 35 -6.47 1.60 15.60
CA LYS A 35 -6.07 2.63 16.57
C LYS A 35 -5.63 3.91 15.85
N SER A 36 -4.79 3.78 14.82
CA SER A 36 -4.33 4.92 14.04
C SER A 36 -5.48 5.66 13.38
N ILE A 37 -6.42 4.96 12.75
CA ILE A 37 -7.61 5.53 12.12
C ILE A 37 -8.46 6.30 13.15
N LYS A 38 -8.74 5.69 14.30
CA LYS A 38 -9.54 6.33 15.36
C LYS A 38 -8.89 7.58 15.92
N GLN A 39 -7.58 7.53 16.18
CA GLN A 39 -6.83 8.64 16.77
C GLN A 39 -6.62 9.83 15.81
N ASN A 40 -6.62 9.56 14.50
CA ASN A 40 -6.34 10.57 13.48
C ASN A 40 -7.58 10.94 12.64
N TRP A 41 -8.78 10.67 13.11
CA TRP A 41 -10.06 10.69 12.40
C TRP A 41 -10.25 11.84 11.41
N ASP A 42 -9.99 13.09 11.84
CA ASP A 42 -10.16 14.30 11.04
C ASP A 42 -8.87 14.76 10.34
N ARG A 43 -7.76 14.01 10.46
CA ARG A 43 -6.51 14.33 9.79
C ARG A 43 -6.49 13.80 8.37
N ASN A 44 -5.74 14.49 7.50
CA ASN A 44 -5.45 13.97 6.15
C ASN A 44 -4.62 12.67 6.26
N ALA A 45 -5.05 11.65 5.52
CA ALA A 45 -4.43 10.33 5.51
C ALA A 45 -3.72 10.04 4.18
N LEU A 46 -4.46 10.13 3.08
CA LEU A 46 -4.02 9.71 1.75
C LEU A 46 -4.31 10.81 0.74
N THR A 47 -3.32 11.18 -0.06
CA THR A 47 -3.50 12.17 -1.13
C THR A 47 -2.89 11.67 -2.43
N ASP A 48 -3.68 11.67 -3.49
CA ASP A 48 -3.17 11.57 -4.84
C ASP A 48 -2.58 12.92 -5.25
N TYR A 49 -1.28 12.98 -5.54
CA TYR A 49 -0.60 14.24 -5.85
C TYR A 49 -1.28 14.95 -7.02
N LYS A 50 -1.73 16.18 -6.79
CA LYS A 50 -2.60 16.98 -7.69
C LYS A 50 -3.97 16.34 -7.95
N GLY A 51 -4.46 15.54 -7.02
CA GLY A 51 -5.75 14.88 -7.07
C GLY A 51 -6.52 14.96 -5.74
N ILE A 52 -7.20 13.87 -5.41
CA ILE A 52 -8.05 13.80 -4.20
C ILE A 52 -7.22 13.67 -2.93
N THR A 53 -7.77 14.20 -1.85
CA THR A 53 -7.29 13.96 -0.48
C THR A 53 -8.38 13.28 0.33
N LEU A 54 -8.03 12.19 1.00
CA LEU A 54 -8.88 11.46 1.94
C LEU A 54 -8.37 11.69 3.36
N GLN A 55 -9.29 12.03 4.26
CA GLN A 55 -9.03 12.01 5.69
C GLN A 55 -9.11 10.57 6.22
N TYR A 56 -8.59 10.32 7.43
CA TYR A 56 -8.67 8.99 8.05
C TYR A 56 -10.12 8.48 8.15
N LYS A 57 -11.07 9.37 8.44
CA LYS A 57 -12.51 9.05 8.42
C LYS A 57 -13.05 8.64 7.05
N ASP A 58 -12.49 9.19 5.97
CA ASP A 58 -12.90 8.82 4.61
C ASP A 58 -12.31 7.46 4.23
N VAL A 59 -11.08 7.18 4.67
CA VAL A 59 -10.47 5.84 4.55
C VAL A 59 -11.29 4.81 5.31
N ALA A 60 -11.65 5.08 6.57
CA ALA A 60 -12.50 4.20 7.37
C ALA A 60 -13.85 3.92 6.69
N ARG A 61 -14.50 4.95 6.14
CA ARG A 61 -15.76 4.81 5.40
C ARG A 61 -15.59 3.95 4.14
N LYS A 62 -14.49 4.12 3.41
CA LYS A 62 -14.20 3.28 2.24
C LYS A 62 -13.96 1.82 2.64
N ILE A 63 -13.18 1.57 3.69
CA ILE A 63 -12.96 0.22 4.24
C ILE A 63 -14.30 -0.41 4.59
N GLU A 64 -15.14 0.29 5.34
CA GLU A 64 -16.44 -0.23 5.79
C GLU A 64 -17.37 -0.55 4.62
N LYS A 65 -17.45 0.34 3.61
CA LYS A 65 -18.21 0.05 2.39
C LYS A 65 -17.70 -1.18 1.66
N MET A 66 -16.36 -1.35 1.58
CA MET A 66 -15.79 -2.55 0.98
C MET A 66 -16.11 -3.80 1.81
N HIS A 67 -16.07 -3.72 3.14
CA HIS A 67 -16.48 -4.85 3.99
C HIS A 67 -17.93 -5.27 3.72
N ILE A 68 -18.85 -4.31 3.61
CA ILE A 68 -20.25 -4.57 3.25
C ILE A 68 -20.33 -5.22 1.88
N LEU A 69 -19.63 -4.69 0.88
CA LEU A 69 -19.59 -5.26 -0.47
C LEU A 69 -19.05 -6.70 -0.45
N LEU A 70 -17.92 -6.95 0.19
CA LEU A 70 -17.31 -8.28 0.26
C LEU A 70 -18.25 -9.28 0.97
N GLN A 71 -18.88 -8.86 2.07
CA GLN A 71 -19.81 -9.69 2.83
C GLN A 71 -21.02 -10.09 1.99
N HIS A 72 -21.68 -9.14 1.32
CA HIS A 72 -22.85 -9.42 0.47
C HIS A 72 -22.47 -10.18 -0.80
N ALA A 73 -21.28 -9.98 -1.34
CA ALA A 73 -20.74 -10.78 -2.44
C ALA A 73 -20.41 -12.23 -2.03
N GLY A 74 -20.47 -12.55 -0.72
CA GLY A 74 -20.21 -13.90 -0.21
C GLY A 74 -18.70 -14.23 -0.11
N ILE A 75 -17.85 -13.23 -0.09
CA ILE A 75 -16.41 -13.36 0.18
C ILE A 75 -16.22 -13.74 1.66
N LYS A 76 -15.33 -14.66 1.91
CA LYS A 76 -15.01 -15.15 3.27
C LYS A 76 -13.59 -14.76 3.67
N PRO A 77 -13.29 -14.70 4.98
CA PRO A 77 -11.91 -14.63 5.45
C PRO A 77 -11.07 -15.77 4.84
N GLY A 78 -9.85 -15.44 4.36
CA GLY A 78 -8.96 -16.36 3.64
C GLY A 78 -9.16 -16.39 2.11
N ASP A 79 -10.26 -15.85 1.58
CA ASP A 79 -10.40 -15.69 0.13
C ASP A 79 -9.39 -14.67 -0.41
N LYS A 80 -8.84 -14.97 -1.59
CA LYS A 80 -7.82 -14.15 -2.24
C LYS A 80 -8.48 -13.09 -3.10
N ILE A 81 -7.98 -11.87 -3.01
CA ILE A 81 -8.47 -10.72 -3.78
C ILE A 81 -7.28 -10.00 -4.39
N ALA A 82 -7.26 -9.93 -5.72
CA ALA A 82 -6.19 -9.28 -6.46
C ALA A 82 -6.42 -7.76 -6.55
N VAL A 83 -5.32 -7.00 -6.46
CA VAL A 83 -5.31 -5.54 -6.64
C VAL A 83 -4.19 -5.16 -7.60
N CYS A 84 -4.53 -4.66 -8.77
CA CYS A 84 -3.59 -4.27 -9.81
C CYS A 84 -3.84 -2.83 -10.27
N GLY A 85 -2.93 -1.93 -9.95
CA GLY A 85 -3.09 -0.52 -10.29
C GLY A 85 -1.87 0.30 -9.88
N ARG A 86 -1.83 1.55 -10.34
CA ARG A 86 -0.85 2.52 -9.85
C ARG A 86 -1.14 2.88 -8.41
N ASN A 87 -0.10 3.28 -7.68
CA ASN A 87 -0.25 3.81 -6.33
C ASN A 87 -1.30 4.93 -6.32
N SER A 88 -2.31 4.77 -5.48
CA SER A 88 -3.36 5.76 -5.29
C SER A 88 -4.06 5.58 -3.94
N ALA A 89 -4.78 6.60 -3.51
CA ALA A 89 -5.60 6.56 -2.32
C ALA A 89 -6.67 5.45 -2.38
N ASN A 90 -7.25 5.20 -3.55
CA ASN A 90 -8.23 4.14 -3.73
C ASN A 90 -7.59 2.75 -3.68
N TRP A 91 -6.42 2.56 -4.31
CA TRP A 91 -5.67 1.30 -4.26
C TRP A 91 -5.38 0.89 -2.80
N THR A 92 -4.89 1.85 -2.02
CA THR A 92 -4.54 1.61 -0.62
C THR A 92 -5.76 1.40 0.28
N ALA A 93 -6.87 2.09 0.02
CA ALA A 93 -8.13 1.86 0.74
C ALA A 93 -8.68 0.45 0.48
N VAL A 94 -8.61 -0.05 -0.77
CA VAL A 94 -8.98 -1.43 -1.12
C VAL A 94 -8.06 -2.43 -0.43
N PHE A 95 -6.75 -2.22 -0.48
CA PHE A 95 -5.80 -3.10 0.19
C PHE A 95 -6.09 -3.20 1.70
N LEU A 96 -6.31 -2.05 2.37
CA LEU A 96 -6.68 -2.05 3.79
C LEU A 96 -8.00 -2.79 4.03
N ALA A 97 -8.99 -2.58 3.17
CA ALA A 97 -10.27 -3.26 3.31
C ALA A 97 -10.12 -4.78 3.22
N ILE A 98 -9.32 -5.29 2.28
CA ILE A 98 -9.08 -6.73 2.12
C ILE A 98 -8.47 -7.31 3.40
N ILE A 99 -7.36 -6.74 3.89
CA ILE A 99 -6.66 -7.29 5.06
C ILE A 99 -7.45 -7.13 6.36
N THR A 100 -8.18 -6.02 6.53
CA THR A 100 -8.99 -5.78 7.73
C THR A 100 -10.30 -6.58 7.74
N TYR A 101 -10.73 -7.07 6.59
CA TYR A 101 -11.83 -8.04 6.45
C TYR A 101 -11.38 -9.47 6.81
N GLY A 102 -10.09 -9.74 6.69
CA GLY A 102 -9.49 -11.07 6.82
C GLY A 102 -9.32 -11.79 5.48
N GLY A 103 -9.46 -11.07 4.36
CA GLY A 103 -9.11 -11.57 3.04
C GLY A 103 -7.59 -11.59 2.84
N VAL A 104 -7.14 -12.37 1.85
CA VAL A 104 -5.73 -12.42 1.43
C VAL A 104 -5.52 -11.47 0.26
N ALA A 105 -4.71 -10.43 0.47
CA ALA A 105 -4.40 -9.50 -0.60
C ALA A 105 -3.38 -10.07 -1.59
N VAL A 106 -3.64 -9.90 -2.88
CA VAL A 106 -2.72 -10.28 -3.97
C VAL A 106 -2.36 -9.00 -4.73
N PRO A 107 -1.38 -8.21 -4.21
CA PRO A 107 -0.93 -7.01 -4.88
C PRO A 107 -0.12 -7.37 -6.13
N ILE A 108 -0.56 -6.84 -7.28
CA ILE A 108 0.06 -7.10 -8.58
C ILE A 108 0.71 -5.82 -9.08
N LEU A 109 1.95 -5.92 -9.57
CA LEU A 109 2.65 -4.80 -10.19
C LEU A 109 1.91 -4.34 -11.45
N HIS A 110 1.57 -3.06 -11.50
CA HIS A 110 0.85 -2.46 -12.64
C HIS A 110 1.66 -2.44 -13.95
N GLU A 111 2.97 -2.70 -13.87
CA GLU A 111 3.87 -2.79 -15.01
C GLU A 111 3.88 -4.19 -15.66
N PHE A 112 3.22 -5.16 -15.06
CA PHE A 112 3.13 -6.50 -15.62
C PHE A 112 2.28 -6.51 -16.89
N LYS A 113 2.69 -7.34 -17.84
CA LYS A 113 1.90 -7.57 -19.07
C LYS A 113 0.57 -8.27 -18.72
N PRO A 114 -0.48 -8.09 -19.54
CA PRO A 114 -1.78 -8.73 -19.33
C PRO A 114 -1.70 -10.22 -19.04
N ASP A 115 -0.92 -10.99 -19.80
CA ASP A 115 -0.77 -12.43 -19.59
C ASP A 115 -0.20 -12.80 -18.22
N ASN A 116 0.72 -11.97 -17.68
CA ASN A 116 1.24 -12.17 -16.34
C ASN A 116 0.18 -11.85 -15.28
N ILE A 117 -0.66 -10.83 -15.52
CA ILE A 117 -1.76 -10.50 -14.61
C ILE A 117 -2.78 -11.62 -14.60
N HIS A 118 -3.20 -12.12 -15.78
CA HIS A 118 -4.10 -13.27 -15.89
C HIS A 118 -3.53 -14.50 -15.17
N HIS A 119 -2.25 -14.81 -15.41
CA HIS A 119 -1.57 -15.92 -14.72
C HIS A 119 -1.61 -15.76 -13.20
N ILE A 120 -1.30 -14.58 -12.67
CA ILE A 120 -1.28 -14.32 -11.22
C ILE A 120 -2.68 -14.47 -10.62
N VAL A 121 -3.69 -13.89 -11.26
CA VAL A 121 -5.09 -13.99 -10.81
C VAL A 121 -5.53 -15.43 -10.71
N ASN A 122 -5.27 -16.23 -11.77
CA ASN A 122 -5.63 -17.64 -11.80
C ASN A 122 -4.81 -18.48 -10.80
N HIS A 123 -3.47 -18.29 -10.79
CA HIS A 123 -2.57 -19.06 -9.92
C HIS A 123 -2.80 -18.78 -8.43
N SER A 124 -3.19 -17.56 -8.08
CA SER A 124 -3.55 -17.21 -6.71
C SER A 124 -4.96 -17.64 -6.33
N GLU A 125 -5.75 -18.12 -7.28
CA GLU A 125 -7.18 -18.40 -7.10
C GLU A 125 -7.94 -17.16 -6.59
N SER A 126 -7.61 -15.98 -7.12
CA SER A 126 -8.27 -14.75 -6.71
C SER A 126 -9.73 -14.74 -7.17
N ARG A 127 -10.66 -14.55 -6.23
CA ARG A 127 -12.10 -14.49 -6.52
C ARG A 127 -12.52 -13.16 -7.13
N MET A 128 -11.81 -12.08 -6.82
CA MET A 128 -12.09 -10.75 -7.34
C MET A 128 -10.79 -10.05 -7.75
N LEU A 129 -10.89 -9.12 -8.71
CA LEU A 129 -9.81 -8.23 -9.10
C LEU A 129 -10.27 -6.78 -8.99
N PHE A 130 -9.51 -5.96 -8.26
CA PHE A 130 -9.60 -4.51 -8.35
C PHE A 130 -8.52 -4.03 -9.32
N ALA A 131 -8.92 -3.42 -10.43
CA ALA A 131 -8.01 -3.02 -11.51
C ALA A 131 -8.05 -1.52 -11.78
N GLY A 132 -6.90 -0.92 -12.11
CA GLY A 132 -6.85 0.45 -12.64
C GLY A 132 -7.44 0.51 -14.06
N ASP A 133 -7.98 1.68 -14.43
CA ASP A 133 -8.62 1.92 -15.74
C ASP A 133 -7.76 1.47 -16.92
N GLN A 134 -6.53 1.98 -17.02
CA GLN A 134 -5.59 1.63 -18.09
C GLN A 134 -5.14 0.16 -18.08
N ILE A 135 -5.29 -0.53 -16.95
CA ILE A 135 -4.97 -1.95 -16.83
C ILE A 135 -6.15 -2.77 -17.31
N TRP A 136 -7.33 -2.45 -16.80
CA TRP A 136 -8.57 -3.13 -17.15
C TRP A 136 -8.80 -3.18 -18.67
N GLU A 137 -8.65 -2.04 -19.35
CA GLU A 137 -8.85 -1.92 -20.81
C GLU A 137 -7.99 -2.89 -21.64
N ASN A 138 -6.89 -3.37 -21.09
CA ASN A 138 -5.97 -4.29 -21.75
C ASN A 138 -6.10 -5.76 -21.27
N LEU A 139 -6.97 -6.03 -20.31
CA LEU A 139 -7.18 -7.40 -19.82
C LEU A 139 -8.23 -8.14 -20.66
N ASN A 140 -8.00 -9.44 -20.85
CA ASN A 140 -9.00 -10.34 -21.40
C ASN A 140 -9.65 -11.14 -20.25
N GLU A 141 -10.91 -10.82 -19.93
CA GLU A 141 -11.64 -11.48 -18.85
C GLU A 141 -11.85 -12.98 -19.08
N ALA A 142 -11.92 -13.41 -20.34
CA ALA A 142 -12.04 -14.84 -20.67
C ALA A 142 -10.79 -15.66 -20.27
N SER A 143 -9.64 -14.98 -20.10
CA SER A 143 -8.40 -15.60 -19.61
C SER A 143 -8.37 -15.77 -18.09
N MET A 144 -9.41 -15.31 -17.38
CA MET A 144 -9.58 -15.46 -15.93
C MET A 144 -10.95 -16.08 -15.63
N PRO A 145 -11.15 -17.41 -15.94
CA PRO A 145 -12.47 -18.03 -15.92
C PRO A 145 -13.11 -18.10 -14.53
N ASP A 146 -12.31 -18.20 -13.47
CA ASP A 146 -12.79 -18.42 -12.10
C ASP A 146 -13.04 -17.13 -11.32
N ILE A 147 -12.76 -15.96 -11.92
CA ILE A 147 -12.99 -14.69 -11.24
C ILE A 147 -14.49 -14.36 -11.19
N GLU A 148 -14.99 -13.96 -10.04
CA GLU A 148 -16.41 -13.59 -9.88
C GLU A 148 -16.72 -12.18 -10.36
N GLY A 149 -15.72 -11.30 -10.32
CA GLY A 149 -15.88 -9.96 -10.84
C GLY A 149 -14.63 -9.11 -10.83
N ILE A 150 -14.69 -8.06 -11.63
CA ILE A 150 -13.66 -7.03 -11.73
C ILE A 150 -14.27 -5.67 -11.38
N ILE A 151 -13.63 -4.95 -10.48
CA ILE A 151 -14.04 -3.62 -10.03
C ILE A 151 -12.94 -2.62 -10.38
N GLU A 152 -13.31 -1.52 -11.01
CA GLU A 152 -12.39 -0.43 -11.35
C GLU A 152 -11.96 0.35 -10.10
N LEU A 153 -10.66 0.57 -9.92
CA LEU A 153 -10.12 1.31 -8.76
C LEU A 153 -10.49 2.80 -8.73
N LYS A 154 -10.79 3.39 -9.89
CA LYS A 154 -11.03 4.84 -10.02
C LYS A 154 -12.32 5.29 -9.34
N ASN A 155 -13.40 4.59 -9.60
CA ASN A 155 -14.77 4.94 -9.18
C ASN A 155 -15.49 3.78 -8.46
N PHE A 156 -14.84 2.63 -8.36
CA PHE A 156 -15.40 1.38 -7.84
C PHE A 156 -16.56 0.83 -8.66
N ASP A 157 -16.61 1.13 -9.96
CA ASP A 157 -17.59 0.53 -10.86
C ASP A 157 -17.29 -0.95 -11.09
N LEU A 158 -18.36 -1.73 -11.12
CA LEU A 158 -18.33 -3.14 -11.43
C LEU A 158 -18.29 -3.30 -12.95
N VAL A 159 -17.11 -3.60 -13.50
CA VAL A 159 -16.90 -3.70 -14.96
C VAL A 159 -17.13 -5.10 -15.49
N VAL A 160 -16.94 -6.13 -14.65
CA VAL A 160 -17.29 -7.52 -14.93
C VAL A 160 -17.97 -8.09 -13.71
N SER A 161 -19.10 -8.77 -13.92
CA SER A 161 -19.76 -9.56 -12.87
C SER A 161 -20.20 -10.92 -13.41
N ARG A 162 -19.82 -11.96 -12.69
CA ARG A 162 -20.26 -13.33 -12.92
C ARG A 162 -21.01 -13.87 -11.70
N SER A 163 -21.33 -12.99 -10.75
CA SER A 163 -22.03 -13.33 -9.50
C SER A 163 -23.19 -12.38 -9.27
N GLU A 164 -24.40 -12.89 -9.20
CA GLU A 164 -25.59 -12.11 -8.84
C GLU A 164 -25.44 -11.44 -7.47
N LYS A 165 -24.78 -12.12 -6.52
CA LYS A 165 -24.49 -11.57 -5.19
C LYS A 165 -23.57 -10.35 -5.27
N LEU A 166 -22.55 -10.39 -6.12
CA LEU A 166 -21.63 -9.27 -6.30
C LEU A 166 -22.34 -8.09 -6.99
N THR A 167 -23.18 -8.35 -7.99
CA THR A 167 -23.99 -7.32 -8.65
C THR A 167 -24.91 -6.64 -7.63
N TYR A 168 -25.67 -7.42 -6.89
CA TYR A 168 -26.53 -6.90 -5.81
C TYR A 168 -25.73 -6.08 -4.80
N ALA A 169 -24.62 -6.62 -4.31
CA ALA A 169 -23.78 -5.95 -3.32
C ALA A 169 -23.28 -4.58 -3.80
N ARG A 170 -22.93 -4.48 -5.10
CA ARG A 170 -22.47 -3.20 -5.67
C ARG A 170 -23.61 -2.20 -5.86
N GLU A 171 -24.75 -2.64 -6.36
CA GLU A 171 -25.92 -1.79 -6.62
C GLU A 171 -26.49 -1.21 -5.32
N HIS A 172 -26.57 -2.01 -4.25
CA HIS A 172 -27.18 -1.63 -2.97
C HIS A 172 -26.16 -1.13 -1.93
N LEU A 173 -24.88 -0.98 -2.30
CA LEU A 173 -23.79 -0.65 -1.37
C LEU A 173 -24.08 0.60 -0.52
N ASN A 174 -24.61 1.64 -1.11
CA ASN A 174 -24.89 2.89 -0.39
C ASN A 174 -26.11 2.76 0.53
N GLU A 175 -27.10 1.98 0.12
CA GLU A 175 -28.30 1.67 0.91
C GLU A 175 -27.91 0.84 2.14
N GLU A 176 -27.16 -0.24 1.93
CA GLU A 176 -26.68 -1.12 3.01
C GLU A 176 -25.80 -0.38 4.01
N PHE A 177 -24.91 0.50 3.50
CA PHE A 177 -24.13 1.37 4.37
C PHE A 177 -25.02 2.34 5.17
N GLY A 178 -26.05 2.94 4.54
CA GLY A 178 -27.01 3.82 5.19
C GLY A 178 -27.85 3.09 6.26
N ASN A 179 -28.30 1.87 5.97
CA ASN A 179 -29.04 1.01 6.91
C ASN A 179 -28.17 0.66 8.13
N LYS A 180 -26.89 0.34 7.92
CA LYS A 180 -25.96 0.03 9.01
C LYS A 180 -25.62 1.26 9.85
N TYR A 181 -25.55 2.45 9.23
CA TYR A 181 -25.17 3.71 9.87
C TYR A 181 -26.18 4.83 9.57
N PRO A 182 -27.41 4.75 10.13
CA PRO A 182 -28.52 5.63 9.75
C PRO A 182 -28.28 7.12 10.08
N CYS A 183 -27.48 7.41 11.10
CA CYS A 183 -27.19 8.81 11.46
C CYS A 183 -25.84 9.27 10.91
N ARG A 184 -24.77 8.65 11.36
CA ARG A 184 -23.40 9.02 11.00
C ARG A 184 -22.44 7.89 11.38
N PHE A 185 -21.53 7.55 10.50
CA PHE A 185 -20.40 6.67 10.82
C PHE A 185 -19.35 7.44 11.62
N ARG A 186 -18.96 6.94 12.78
CA ARG A 186 -18.06 7.58 13.76
C ARG A 186 -16.86 6.70 14.07
N ALA A 187 -15.81 7.31 14.63
CA ALA A 187 -14.58 6.63 14.99
C ALA A 187 -14.79 5.44 15.95
N GLU A 188 -15.70 5.58 16.91
CA GLU A 188 -16.02 4.53 17.91
C GLU A 188 -16.62 3.27 17.29
N GLN A 189 -17.25 3.40 16.11
CA GLN A 189 -17.88 2.30 15.38
C GLN A 189 -16.90 1.53 14.49
N VAL A 190 -15.68 2.05 14.31
CA VAL A 190 -14.64 1.32 13.59
C VAL A 190 -14.23 0.11 14.42
N SER A 191 -14.41 -1.07 13.85
CA SER A 191 -14.01 -2.33 14.47
C SER A 191 -13.66 -3.33 13.38
N TYR A 192 -12.41 -3.78 13.37
CA TYR A 192 -11.92 -4.72 12.38
C TYR A 192 -11.67 -6.09 12.98
N ARG A 193 -11.74 -7.12 12.13
CA ARG A 193 -11.43 -8.49 12.52
C ARG A 193 -9.97 -8.55 13.02
N ARG A 194 -9.76 -9.16 14.19
CA ARG A 194 -8.39 -9.46 14.66
C ARG A 194 -7.86 -10.68 13.91
N GLU A 195 -6.65 -10.54 13.42
CA GLU A 195 -5.94 -11.63 12.76
C GLU A 195 -5.34 -12.62 13.75
N ASN A 196 -5.18 -13.87 13.30
CA ASN A 196 -4.20 -14.77 13.90
C ASN A 196 -2.84 -14.52 13.24
N PRO A 197 -1.72 -14.41 13.96
CA PRO A 197 -0.40 -14.15 13.40
C PRO A 197 0.03 -15.09 12.26
N GLU A 198 -0.41 -16.35 12.29
CA GLU A 198 -0.08 -17.36 11.29
C GLU A 198 -1.03 -17.34 10.08
N GLU A 199 -2.13 -16.61 10.13
CA GLU A 199 -3.01 -16.45 8.97
C GLU A 199 -2.28 -15.75 7.83
N LEU A 200 -2.55 -16.22 6.60
CA LEU A 200 -2.02 -15.61 5.39
C LEU A 200 -2.64 -14.23 5.18
N ALA A 201 -1.82 -13.22 5.02
CA ALA A 201 -2.25 -11.85 4.77
C ALA A 201 -2.07 -11.43 3.32
N ILE A 202 -0.94 -11.81 2.71
CA ILE A 202 -0.53 -11.37 1.38
C ILE A 202 0.09 -12.52 0.60
N ILE A 203 -0.20 -12.58 -0.72
CA ILE A 203 0.60 -13.35 -1.67
C ILE A 203 1.28 -12.34 -2.59
N ASN A 204 2.59 -12.14 -2.41
CA ASN A 204 3.36 -11.19 -3.21
C ASN A 204 4.11 -11.90 -4.33
N TYR A 205 3.84 -11.53 -5.58
CA TYR A 205 4.46 -12.17 -6.74
C TYR A 205 5.76 -11.48 -7.14
N THR A 206 6.79 -12.30 -7.36
CA THR A 206 8.10 -11.86 -7.83
C THR A 206 8.36 -12.41 -9.23
N SER A 207 9.10 -11.67 -10.07
CA SER A 207 9.56 -12.17 -11.36
C SER A 207 10.50 -13.35 -11.15
N GLY A 208 10.02 -14.56 -11.48
CA GLY A 208 10.84 -15.76 -11.38
C GLY A 208 11.94 -15.80 -12.45
N THR A 209 13.11 -16.33 -12.11
CA THR A 209 14.21 -16.60 -13.07
C THR A 209 13.83 -17.66 -14.11
N THR A 210 12.77 -18.42 -13.89
CA THR A 210 12.26 -19.50 -14.74
C THR A 210 11.13 -19.07 -15.69
N GLY A 211 10.85 -17.77 -15.82
CA GLY A 211 9.85 -17.22 -16.73
C GLY A 211 8.44 -17.02 -16.13
N TYR A 212 8.07 -17.75 -15.08
CA TYR A 212 6.80 -17.58 -14.40
C TYR A 212 6.97 -16.87 -13.05
N SER A 213 6.04 -15.98 -12.74
CA SER A 213 6.01 -15.30 -11.44
C SER A 213 5.72 -16.30 -10.31
N LYS A 214 6.46 -16.18 -9.21
CA LYS A 214 6.29 -17.02 -8.00
C LYS A 214 5.59 -16.22 -6.92
N GLY A 215 4.56 -16.80 -6.30
CA GLY A 215 3.83 -16.21 -5.18
C GLY A 215 4.54 -16.50 -3.86
N VAL A 216 4.98 -15.46 -3.17
CA VAL A 216 5.52 -15.54 -1.80
C VAL A 216 4.38 -15.34 -0.83
N MET A 217 4.10 -16.34 -0.01
CA MET A 217 3.04 -16.34 0.99
C MET A 217 3.54 -15.65 2.27
N LEU A 218 2.91 -14.55 2.65
CA LEU A 218 3.31 -13.73 3.80
C LEU A 218 2.20 -13.76 4.85
N PRO A 219 2.42 -14.40 6.03
CA PRO A 219 1.49 -14.35 7.14
C PRO A 219 1.51 -12.98 7.83
N TYR A 220 0.48 -12.67 8.63
CA TYR A 220 0.40 -11.40 9.35
C TYR A 220 1.63 -11.15 10.23
N ARG A 221 2.17 -12.17 10.91
CA ARG A 221 3.38 -12.01 11.74
C ARG A 221 4.58 -11.44 10.98
N ALA A 222 4.74 -11.78 9.68
CA ALA A 222 5.85 -11.27 8.88
C ALA A 222 5.70 -9.77 8.62
N ILE A 223 4.48 -9.28 8.41
CA ILE A 223 4.19 -7.85 8.23
C ILE A 223 4.37 -7.13 9.55
N THR A 224 3.76 -7.65 10.61
CA THR A 224 3.80 -7.10 11.95
C THR A 224 5.23 -6.90 12.44
N SER A 225 6.09 -7.92 12.30
CA SER A 225 7.51 -7.87 12.69
C SER A 225 8.25 -6.73 11.99
N ASN A 226 8.03 -6.54 10.67
CA ASN A 226 8.65 -5.44 9.93
C ASN A 226 8.13 -4.07 10.40
N ILE A 227 6.82 -3.93 10.63
CA ILE A 227 6.21 -2.68 11.10
C ILE A 227 6.77 -2.31 12.48
N TYR A 228 6.82 -3.25 13.44
CA TYR A 228 7.41 -3.00 14.74
C TYR A 228 8.89 -2.61 14.68
N HIS A 229 9.67 -3.29 13.85
CA HIS A 229 11.07 -2.93 13.65
C HIS A 229 11.24 -1.48 13.18
N ILE A 230 10.40 -1.06 12.23
CA ILE A 230 10.43 0.30 11.68
C ILE A 230 9.92 1.31 12.71
N HIS A 231 8.86 1.00 13.48
CA HIS A 231 8.36 1.86 14.55
C HIS A 231 9.47 2.20 15.55
N ASN A 232 10.27 1.22 15.94
CA ASN A 232 11.35 1.41 16.90
C ASN A 232 12.53 2.25 16.34
N LYS A 233 12.69 2.34 15.02
CA LYS A 233 13.83 3.02 14.38
C LYS A 233 13.44 4.18 13.47
N GLY A 234 12.23 4.24 12.98
CA GLY A 234 11.84 5.08 11.86
C GLY A 234 11.56 6.54 12.18
N GLY A 235 11.19 6.88 13.40
CA GLY A 235 11.00 8.26 13.86
C GLY A 235 9.86 9.05 13.21
N LEU A 236 8.91 8.41 12.52
CA LEU A 236 7.67 9.05 12.06
C LEU A 236 6.71 9.28 13.23
N LYS A 237 5.98 10.37 13.12
CA LYS A 237 4.92 10.75 14.06
C LYS A 237 3.62 11.00 13.30
N SER A 238 2.51 10.96 14.04
CA SER A 238 1.20 11.33 13.51
C SER A 238 1.24 12.72 12.88
N GLY A 239 0.73 12.84 11.65
CA GLY A 239 0.73 14.05 10.84
C GLY A 239 2.00 14.31 10.04
N ASP A 240 3.08 13.52 10.22
CA ASP A 240 4.24 13.57 9.33
C ASP A 240 3.85 13.19 7.90
N ARG A 241 4.59 13.72 6.92
CA ARG A 241 4.30 13.52 5.49
C ARG A 241 5.28 12.54 4.87
N ILE A 242 4.73 11.64 4.06
CA ILE A 242 5.48 10.65 3.26
C ILE A 242 5.12 10.86 1.80
N VAL A 243 6.11 10.71 0.91
CA VAL A 243 5.85 10.59 -0.54
C VAL A 243 6.11 9.14 -0.94
N SER A 244 5.05 8.48 -1.35
CA SER A 244 5.10 7.11 -1.87
C SER A 244 5.46 7.13 -3.35
N MET A 245 6.64 6.59 -3.66
CA MET A 245 7.18 6.51 -5.03
C MET A 245 7.41 5.08 -5.49
N LEU A 246 7.62 4.18 -4.54
CA LEU A 246 7.86 2.78 -4.85
C LEU A 246 6.55 2.07 -5.18
N PRO A 247 6.54 1.14 -6.14
CA PRO A 247 5.32 0.39 -6.46
C PRO A 247 4.78 -0.36 -5.24
N LEU A 248 3.51 -0.15 -4.90
CA LEU A 248 2.85 -0.83 -3.78
C LEU A 248 2.56 -2.32 -4.08
N GLY A 249 2.60 -2.73 -5.34
CA GLY A 249 2.62 -4.14 -5.71
C GLY A 249 3.91 -4.87 -5.31
N HIS A 250 4.95 -4.14 -4.89
CA HIS A 250 6.18 -4.70 -4.35
C HIS A 250 6.21 -4.54 -2.82
N ILE A 251 6.55 -5.62 -2.11
CA ILE A 251 6.47 -5.67 -0.63
C ILE A 251 7.28 -4.54 0.05
N PHE A 252 8.42 -4.15 -0.49
CA PHE A 252 9.22 -3.07 0.09
C PHE A 252 8.48 -1.73 0.02
N GLY A 253 7.90 -1.36 -1.13
CA GLY A 253 7.08 -0.16 -1.27
C GLY A 253 5.82 -0.24 -0.38
N LEU A 254 5.16 -1.38 -0.37
CA LEU A 254 3.98 -1.62 0.45
C LEU A 254 4.25 -1.36 1.94
N VAL A 255 5.34 -1.90 2.49
CA VAL A 255 5.66 -1.78 3.92
C VAL A 255 6.18 -0.37 4.25
N PHE A 256 7.16 0.15 3.52
CA PHE A 256 7.85 1.39 3.88
C PHE A 256 7.13 2.65 3.42
N ASP A 257 6.54 2.66 2.22
CA ASP A 257 5.86 3.84 1.69
C ASP A 257 4.42 3.97 2.17
N PHE A 258 3.82 2.88 2.67
CA PHE A 258 2.40 2.86 3.02
C PHE A 258 2.10 2.31 4.42
N LEU A 259 2.33 1.00 4.69
CA LEU A 259 1.83 0.36 5.91
C LEU A 259 2.43 0.97 7.18
N TYR A 260 3.71 1.30 7.18
CA TYR A 260 4.32 2.00 8.30
C TYR A 260 3.66 3.37 8.51
N GLY A 261 3.50 4.15 7.45
CA GLY A 261 2.89 5.48 7.54
C GLY A 261 1.46 5.46 8.08
N ILE A 262 0.62 4.55 7.58
CA ILE A 262 -0.78 4.45 8.01
C ILE A 262 -0.90 4.03 9.48
N THR A 263 -0.01 3.18 9.98
CA THR A 263 -0.04 2.73 11.39
C THR A 263 0.41 3.80 12.38
N VAL A 264 1.21 4.78 11.96
CA VAL A 264 1.62 5.91 12.83
C VAL A 264 0.72 7.14 12.70
N GLY A 265 -0.22 7.16 11.79
CA GLY A 265 -1.07 8.34 11.57
C GLY A 265 -0.44 9.39 10.65
N ALA A 266 0.45 9.00 9.75
CA ALA A 266 1.08 9.89 8.78
C ALA A 266 0.14 10.28 7.64
N HIS A 267 0.48 11.35 6.93
CA HIS A 267 -0.18 11.77 5.69
C HIS A 267 0.66 11.29 4.49
N ILE A 268 0.12 10.34 3.72
CA ILE A 268 0.81 9.69 2.61
C ILE A 268 0.37 10.29 1.28
N TRP A 269 1.34 10.68 0.47
CA TRP A 269 1.14 11.28 -0.85
C TRP A 269 1.60 10.32 -1.93
N PHE A 270 0.72 9.96 -2.86
CA PHE A 270 1.01 9.07 -3.97
C PHE A 270 1.34 9.86 -5.22
N LEU A 271 2.47 9.56 -5.85
CA LEU A 271 2.79 10.06 -7.17
C LEU A 271 2.08 9.18 -8.21
N THR A 272 0.87 9.58 -8.60
CA THR A 272 0.00 8.81 -9.51
C THR A 272 0.51 8.75 -10.94
N ARG A 273 1.48 9.60 -11.31
CA ARG A 273 2.17 9.59 -12.60
C ARG A 273 3.57 9.01 -12.44
N MET A 274 4.13 8.49 -13.56
CA MET A 274 5.52 8.00 -13.54
C MET A 274 6.46 9.10 -13.02
N PRO A 275 7.22 8.83 -11.94
CA PRO A 275 8.00 9.84 -11.26
C PRO A 275 9.21 10.27 -12.11
N SER A 276 9.06 11.33 -12.90
CA SER A 276 10.20 12.00 -13.53
C SER A 276 11.00 12.79 -12.48
N PRO A 277 12.31 13.03 -12.68
CA PRO A 277 13.11 13.83 -11.76
C PRO A 277 12.51 15.21 -11.46
N LYS A 278 11.82 15.81 -12.43
CA LYS A 278 11.14 17.10 -12.26
C LYS A 278 9.95 16.98 -11.32
N ILE A 279 9.08 15.99 -11.52
CA ILE A 279 7.89 15.73 -10.68
C ILE A 279 8.33 15.42 -9.24
N ILE A 280 9.38 14.61 -9.06
CA ILE A 280 9.94 14.30 -7.74
C ILE A 280 10.42 15.58 -7.05
N ALA A 281 11.19 16.42 -7.73
CA ALA A 281 11.72 17.66 -7.15
C ALA A 281 10.58 18.63 -6.77
N GLU A 282 9.58 18.81 -7.62
CA GLU A 282 8.40 19.65 -7.37
C GLU A 282 7.59 19.11 -6.17
N SER A 283 7.31 17.81 -6.16
CA SER A 283 6.54 17.20 -5.06
C SER A 283 7.29 17.29 -3.72
N PHE A 284 8.60 17.10 -3.70
CA PHE A 284 9.39 17.23 -2.48
C PHE A 284 9.44 18.67 -1.96
N ALA A 285 9.55 19.65 -2.85
CA ALA A 285 9.52 21.06 -2.48
C ALA A 285 8.18 21.48 -1.88
N GLU A 286 7.08 20.98 -2.42
CA GLU A 286 5.71 21.27 -2.00
C GLU A 286 5.34 20.48 -0.73
N ILE A 287 5.53 19.16 -0.74
CA ILE A 287 5.08 18.26 0.33
C ILE A 287 5.99 18.32 1.53
N ARG A 288 7.31 18.46 1.32
CA ARG A 288 8.36 18.42 2.36
C ARG A 288 8.26 17.14 3.20
N PRO A 289 8.44 15.96 2.59
CA PRO A 289 8.28 14.70 3.29
C PRO A 289 9.30 14.53 4.42
N ARG A 290 8.89 13.89 5.50
CA ARG A 290 9.76 13.57 6.64
C ARG A 290 10.72 12.42 6.32
N ILE A 291 10.21 11.42 5.62
CA ILE A 291 10.95 10.22 5.18
C ILE A 291 10.65 9.98 3.70
N ILE A 292 11.64 9.48 2.99
CA ILE A 292 11.57 9.07 1.60
C ILE A 292 12.21 7.69 1.51
N ALA A 293 11.43 6.68 1.09
CA ALA A 293 11.97 5.39 0.70
C ALA A 293 12.29 5.41 -0.81
N CYS A 294 13.49 5.05 -1.19
CA CYS A 294 13.89 5.02 -2.58
C CYS A 294 14.97 3.96 -2.84
N VAL A 295 15.06 3.53 -4.09
CA VAL A 295 16.12 2.61 -4.51
C VAL A 295 17.44 3.34 -4.69
N PRO A 296 18.60 2.68 -4.44
CA PRO A 296 19.93 3.30 -4.52
C PRO A 296 20.19 4.07 -5.80
N LEU A 297 19.71 3.58 -6.94
CA LEU A 297 19.87 4.23 -8.25
C LEU A 297 19.25 5.64 -8.31
N ILE A 298 18.12 5.86 -7.62
CA ILE A 298 17.47 7.19 -7.55
C ILE A 298 18.32 8.14 -6.72
N VAL A 299 18.81 7.68 -5.56
CA VAL A 299 19.72 8.47 -4.69
C VAL A 299 20.99 8.86 -5.46
N GLU A 300 21.60 7.91 -6.14
CA GLU A 300 22.80 8.13 -6.94
C GLU A 300 22.58 9.19 -8.04
N LYS A 301 21.46 9.09 -8.77
CA LYS A 301 21.11 10.09 -9.81
C LYS A 301 20.89 11.49 -9.22
N ILE A 302 20.21 11.59 -8.07
CA ILE A 302 20.01 12.88 -7.40
C ILE A 302 21.34 13.48 -6.95
N ILE A 303 22.19 12.69 -6.32
CA ILE A 303 23.51 13.14 -5.85
C ILE A 303 24.37 13.58 -7.03
N LYS A 304 24.55 12.74 -8.05
CA LYS A 304 25.38 13.05 -9.22
C LYS A 304 24.90 14.27 -9.99
N LYS A 305 23.60 14.42 -10.21
CA LYS A 305 23.03 15.46 -11.06
C LYS A 305 22.81 16.79 -10.34
N ASN A 306 22.41 16.77 -9.08
CA ASN A 306 21.94 17.97 -8.38
C ASN A 306 22.83 18.43 -7.23
N ILE A 307 23.59 17.54 -6.59
CA ILE A 307 24.39 17.86 -5.40
C ILE A 307 25.86 18.04 -5.77
N LEU A 308 26.49 17.06 -6.42
CA LEU A 308 27.93 17.12 -6.75
C LEU A 308 28.31 18.34 -7.58
N PRO A 309 27.58 18.77 -8.63
CA PRO A 309 27.93 19.97 -9.39
C PRO A 309 27.92 21.24 -8.52
N LYS A 310 26.96 21.35 -7.60
CA LYS A 310 26.88 22.51 -6.69
C LYS A 310 28.00 22.53 -5.67
N VAL A 311 28.39 21.36 -5.15
CA VAL A 311 29.52 21.22 -4.21
C VAL A 311 30.85 21.51 -4.93
N CYS A 312 31.06 20.93 -6.11
CA CYS A 312 32.26 21.16 -6.91
C CYS A 312 32.43 22.63 -7.31
N ASN A 313 31.35 23.31 -7.72
CA ASN A 313 31.37 24.73 -8.05
C ASN A 313 31.68 25.60 -6.82
N LYS A 314 31.14 25.30 -5.64
CA LYS A 314 31.49 26.01 -4.40
C LYS A 314 32.92 25.79 -3.97
N LEU A 315 33.50 24.61 -4.21
CA LEU A 315 34.91 24.32 -3.92
C LEU A 315 35.84 25.05 -4.89
N LYS A 316 35.50 25.13 -6.18
CA LYS A 316 36.27 25.89 -7.18
C LYS A 316 36.25 27.41 -6.92
N LEU A 317 35.21 27.95 -6.30
CA LEU A 317 35.13 29.36 -5.89
C LEU A 317 35.93 29.69 -4.63
N LYS A 318 36.30 28.69 -3.81
CA LYS A 318 37.15 28.88 -2.63
C LYS A 318 38.65 28.71 -2.93
N THR A 319 39.02 28.26 -4.10
CA THR A 319 40.42 28.07 -4.57
C THR A 319 40.85 29.17 -5.55
N ARG A 320 40.07 30.24 -5.72
CA ARG A 320 40.41 31.52 -6.34
C ARG A 320 40.37 32.62 -5.29
#